data_f5b3b0537c55c79ed25f805657f806b6
#
_entry.id   f5b3b0537c55c79ed25f805657f806b6
#
_cell.length_a   1.000
_cell.length_b   1.000
_cell.length_c   1.000
_cell.angle_alpha   90.00
_cell.angle_beta   90.00
_cell.angle_gamma   90.00
#
_symmetry.space_group_name_H-M   'P 1'
#
loop_
_entity.id
_entity.type
_entity.pdbx_description
1 polymer ?
#
loop_
_entity_poly.entity_id
_entity_poly.type
_entity_poly.pdbx_seq_one_letter_code
_entity_poly.pdbx_strand_id
1 'polypeptide(L)'
;MRTRLLIPFALFSFVACQLNGAGKLPQATNASGIVQPSSPLNANSTSLSSPASGITPLTSAAFTEADFARHIQQLKAEIKKKVTNPDPREPAAQFSFVVQPPFVVIGDETKSAVQERSDGTVKWAVSRLKQDFFPNDPKEILDIWLFKDAASYEKHARLLFGETPTTPYGYYSRAHKSLIMNIDTGGGTLVHEIVHPFMEANFPACPPWLNEGMGSLYEQCGDADGHIHGFTNWRLPGLQKAIRSKGVPSFKDLTAMDENAFYNEDKGVNYAQARYLCYYLQEQGLLVKFYREFHARQKEDPGGYLTLQKILAESDMDAFKTKWEKYVLGLRQGYEVRVE
;
A
#
# COMPACT_ATOMS: atom_id res chain seq x y z
N MET A 1 6.40 14.39 -42.49
CA MET A 1 7.34 13.80 -41.55
C MET A 1 6.98 14.33 -40.16
N ARG A 2 6.28 13.54 -39.36
CA ARG A 2 5.95 13.87 -37.95
C ARG A 2 6.77 12.93 -37.07
N THR A 3 7.79 13.50 -36.47
CA THR A 3 8.70 12.81 -35.55
C THR A 3 7.92 12.52 -34.26
N ARG A 4 7.66 11.24 -33.96
CA ARG A 4 7.12 10.80 -32.68
C ARG A 4 8.26 10.77 -31.66
N LEU A 5 8.17 11.62 -30.66
CA LEU A 5 9.04 11.61 -29.50
C LEU A 5 8.67 10.39 -28.66
N LEU A 6 9.55 9.40 -28.61
CA LEU A 6 9.48 8.26 -27.69
C LEU A 6 9.98 8.74 -26.35
N ILE A 7 9.09 8.84 -25.36
CA ILE A 7 9.44 9.06 -23.97
C ILE A 7 9.97 7.72 -23.43
N PRO A 8 11.19 7.64 -22.88
CA PRO A 8 11.69 6.40 -22.32
C PRO A 8 10.92 6.07 -21.03
N PHE A 9 10.38 4.87 -20.98
CA PHE A 9 9.80 4.26 -19.79
C PHE A 9 10.89 4.16 -18.70
N ALA A 10 10.67 4.84 -17.58
CA ALA A 10 11.49 4.65 -16.40
C ALA A 10 11.17 3.25 -15.82
N LEU A 11 12.14 2.33 -15.92
CA LEU A 11 12.13 1.07 -15.19
C LEU A 11 12.30 1.41 -13.70
N PHE A 12 11.31 1.10 -12.90
CA PHE A 12 11.40 1.18 -11.44
C PHE A 12 12.37 0.11 -10.94
N SER A 13 13.59 0.53 -10.62
CA SER A 13 14.58 -0.36 -9.99
C SER A 13 14.47 -0.24 -8.48
N PHE A 14 13.79 -1.20 -7.85
CA PHE A 14 13.90 -1.41 -6.41
C PHE A 14 15.31 -1.93 -6.09
N VAL A 15 16.15 -1.10 -5.53
CA VAL A 15 17.44 -1.54 -4.97
C VAL A 15 17.17 -2.19 -3.62
N ALA A 16 17.12 -3.52 -3.62
CA ALA A 16 17.13 -4.29 -2.38
C ALA A 16 18.50 -4.14 -1.72
N CYS A 17 18.56 -3.50 -0.57
CA CYS A 17 19.74 -3.51 0.29
C CYS A 17 19.89 -4.93 0.86
N GLN A 18 20.82 -5.72 0.29
CA GLN A 18 21.22 -7.00 0.86
C GLN A 18 21.93 -6.77 2.20
N LEU A 19 21.23 -7.02 3.28
CA LEU A 19 21.88 -7.34 4.56
C LEU A 19 21.82 -8.86 4.73
N ASN A 20 22.98 -9.51 4.59
CA ASN A 20 23.18 -10.90 4.94
C ASN A 20 22.85 -11.10 6.43
N GLY A 21 21.82 -11.89 6.68
CA GLY A 21 21.42 -12.33 8.00
C GLY A 21 20.29 -13.32 7.87
N ALA A 22 20.63 -14.61 7.64
CA ALA A 22 19.66 -15.71 7.63
C ALA A 22 19.11 -15.93 9.04
N GLY A 23 17.99 -15.27 9.35
CA GLY A 23 17.16 -15.57 10.51
C GLY A 23 15.78 -15.99 10.01
N LYS A 24 15.42 -17.26 10.17
CA LYS A 24 14.07 -17.76 9.94
C LYS A 24 13.08 -16.93 10.76
N LEU A 25 12.11 -16.30 10.10
CA LEU A 25 10.96 -15.66 10.73
C LEU A 25 10.11 -16.74 11.42
N PRO A 26 9.61 -16.51 12.64
CA PRO A 26 8.67 -17.41 13.27
C PRO A 26 7.31 -17.36 12.54
N GLN A 27 6.79 -18.55 12.24
CA GLN A 27 5.44 -18.73 11.71
C GLN A 27 4.41 -18.23 12.74
N ALA A 28 3.44 -17.44 12.29
CA ALA A 28 2.31 -17.01 13.08
C ALA A 28 1.44 -18.23 13.41
N THR A 29 1.38 -18.61 14.67
CA THR A 29 0.42 -19.60 15.17
C THR A 29 -0.93 -18.93 15.38
N ASN A 30 -1.96 -19.48 14.74
CA ASN A 30 -3.36 -19.15 14.96
C ASN A 30 -3.76 -19.43 16.42
N ALA A 31 -4.17 -18.40 17.15
CA ALA A 31 -4.89 -18.56 18.40
C ALA A 31 -6.29 -17.95 18.24
N SER A 32 -7.27 -18.83 17.97
CA SER A 32 -8.70 -18.51 18.05
C SER A 32 -9.11 -18.51 19.52
N GLY A 33 -9.53 -17.38 20.04
CA GLY A 33 -10.13 -17.26 21.35
C GLY A 33 -11.25 -16.22 21.31
N ILE A 34 -12.49 -16.69 21.09
CA ILE A 34 -13.71 -15.87 21.18
C ILE A 34 -14.06 -15.73 22.64
N VAL A 35 -14.08 -14.52 23.18
CA VAL A 35 -14.79 -14.19 24.43
C VAL A 35 -15.69 -13.01 24.15
N GLN A 36 -17.00 -13.23 24.30
CA GLN A 36 -18.02 -12.17 24.29
C GLN A 36 -18.05 -11.48 25.66
N PRO A 37 -18.26 -10.18 25.72
CA PRO A 37 -18.81 -9.53 26.89
C PRO A 37 -20.26 -9.07 26.68
N SER A 38 -21.04 -9.32 27.69
CA SER A 38 -22.43 -8.98 27.96
C SER A 38 -22.66 -7.46 28.06
N SER A 39 -23.80 -7.01 27.51
CA SER A 39 -24.39 -5.66 27.72
C SER A 39 -25.15 -5.60 29.06
N PRO A 40 -25.82 -4.48 29.50
CA PRO A 40 -25.78 -3.06 29.07
C PRO A 40 -25.75 -2.06 30.25
N LEU A 41 -25.50 -0.77 29.99
CA LEU A 41 -26.04 0.32 30.80
C LEU A 41 -26.34 1.58 29.94
N ASN A 42 -27.58 2.04 30.07
CA ASN A 42 -28.12 3.28 29.50
C ASN A 42 -27.39 4.54 30.00
N ALA A 43 -27.14 5.48 29.10
CA ALA A 43 -27.08 6.89 29.47
C ALA A 43 -27.53 7.78 28.29
N ASN A 44 -28.56 8.56 28.54
CA ASN A 44 -29.07 9.64 27.73
C ASN A 44 -27.96 10.65 27.36
N SER A 45 -27.86 11.00 26.09
CA SER A 45 -27.20 12.24 25.70
C SER A 45 -27.93 12.90 24.54
N THR A 46 -28.31 14.12 24.82
CA THR A 46 -28.95 15.16 24.02
C THR A 46 -28.20 15.40 22.70
N SER A 47 -28.96 15.38 21.62
CA SER A 47 -28.54 15.73 20.27
C SER A 47 -28.24 17.22 20.12
N LEU A 48 -27.02 17.56 19.75
CA LEU A 48 -26.66 18.84 19.13
C LEU A 48 -26.40 18.58 17.64
N SER A 49 -27.34 19.02 16.82
CA SER A 49 -27.30 19.01 15.37
C SER A 49 -26.34 20.12 14.88
N SER A 50 -25.24 19.73 14.24
CA SER A 50 -24.43 20.61 13.40
C SER A 50 -24.75 20.39 11.93
N PRO A 51 -24.77 21.42 11.08
CA PRO A 51 -25.20 21.31 9.69
C PRO A 51 -24.15 20.55 8.87
N ALA A 52 -24.58 19.47 8.25
CA ALA A 52 -23.82 18.74 7.27
C ALA A 52 -23.67 19.59 6.00
N SER A 53 -22.46 20.04 5.71
CA SER A 53 -22.09 20.55 4.40
C SER A 53 -22.14 19.39 3.41
N GLY A 54 -23.14 19.41 2.53
CA GLY A 54 -23.37 18.40 1.52
C GLY A 54 -22.27 18.39 0.47
N ILE A 55 -21.34 17.47 0.58
CA ILE A 55 -20.57 16.97 -0.55
C ILE A 55 -21.32 15.73 -1.01
N THR A 56 -22.08 15.87 -2.09
CA THR A 56 -22.68 14.74 -2.80
C THR A 56 -21.52 13.87 -3.31
N PRO A 57 -21.39 12.59 -2.90
CA PRO A 57 -20.41 11.72 -3.50
C PRO A 57 -20.77 11.58 -4.98
N LEU A 58 -19.85 11.90 -5.88
CA LEU A 58 -19.90 11.43 -7.27
C LEU A 58 -19.74 9.90 -7.17
N THR A 59 -20.88 9.19 -7.14
CA THR A 59 -20.89 7.73 -7.23
C THR A 59 -20.32 7.37 -8.58
N SER A 60 -19.04 7.01 -8.65
CA SER A 60 -18.50 6.19 -9.70
C SER A 60 -19.41 4.96 -9.79
N ALA A 61 -19.99 4.69 -10.94
CA ALA A 61 -20.86 3.54 -11.13
C ALA A 61 -20.06 2.28 -10.73
N ALA A 62 -20.47 1.62 -9.66
CA ALA A 62 -19.84 0.39 -9.23
C ALA A 62 -19.93 -0.63 -10.36
N PHE A 63 -18.84 -1.39 -10.62
CA PHE A 63 -18.84 -2.48 -11.59
C PHE A 63 -19.91 -3.52 -11.24
N THR A 64 -20.60 -4.01 -12.25
CA THR A 64 -21.61 -5.06 -12.09
C THR A 64 -20.98 -6.45 -12.07
N GLU A 65 -21.71 -7.45 -11.60
CA GLU A 65 -21.28 -8.86 -11.67
C GLU A 65 -20.98 -9.28 -13.14
N ALA A 66 -21.76 -8.75 -14.10
CA ALA A 66 -21.54 -9.01 -15.51
C ALA A 66 -20.22 -8.41 -16.03
N ASP A 67 -19.78 -7.28 -15.49
CA ASP A 67 -18.48 -6.67 -15.85
C ASP A 67 -17.32 -7.54 -15.32
N PHE A 68 -17.39 -8.00 -14.08
CA PHE A 68 -16.41 -8.93 -13.55
C PHE A 68 -16.39 -10.27 -14.29
N ALA A 69 -17.57 -10.83 -14.60
CA ALA A 69 -17.65 -12.08 -15.37
C ALA A 69 -17.00 -11.94 -16.77
N ARG A 70 -17.26 -10.84 -17.46
CA ARG A 70 -16.65 -10.53 -18.76
C ARG A 70 -15.15 -10.37 -18.65
N HIS A 71 -14.67 -9.64 -17.65
CA HIS A 71 -13.24 -9.43 -17.37
C HIS A 71 -12.53 -10.76 -17.12
N ILE A 72 -13.08 -11.64 -16.26
CA ILE A 72 -12.55 -12.97 -16.00
C ILE A 72 -12.49 -13.83 -17.28
N GLN A 73 -13.47 -13.75 -18.14
CA GLN A 73 -13.47 -14.47 -19.42
C GLN A 73 -12.33 -13.99 -20.33
N GLN A 74 -12.09 -12.68 -20.39
CA GLN A 74 -10.98 -12.10 -21.15
C GLN A 74 -9.63 -12.58 -20.58
N LEU A 75 -9.44 -12.51 -19.26
CA LEU A 75 -8.24 -13.01 -18.60
C LEU A 75 -7.96 -14.48 -18.88
N LYS A 76 -8.98 -15.34 -18.78
CA LYS A 76 -8.85 -16.78 -19.12
C LYS A 76 -8.41 -17.00 -20.56
N ALA A 77 -8.95 -16.21 -21.50
CA ALA A 77 -8.57 -16.30 -22.92
C ALA A 77 -7.12 -15.83 -23.14
N GLU A 78 -6.67 -14.78 -22.45
CA GLU A 78 -5.30 -14.29 -22.52
C GLU A 78 -4.29 -15.27 -21.90
N ILE A 79 -4.60 -15.81 -20.72
CA ILE A 79 -3.81 -16.86 -20.07
C ILE A 79 -3.64 -18.03 -21.04
N LYS A 80 -4.74 -18.52 -21.63
CA LYS A 80 -4.71 -19.62 -22.59
C LYS A 80 -3.82 -19.35 -23.80
N LYS A 81 -3.77 -18.12 -24.31
CA LYS A 81 -2.89 -17.75 -25.44
C LYS A 81 -1.41 -17.75 -25.02
N LYS A 82 -1.10 -17.27 -23.82
CA LYS A 82 0.27 -17.16 -23.33
C LYS A 82 0.85 -18.49 -22.82
N VAL A 83 0.00 -19.40 -22.37
CA VAL A 83 0.37 -20.71 -21.82
C VAL A 83 0.14 -21.83 -22.85
N THR A 84 0.07 -21.54 -24.15
CA THR A 84 -0.24 -22.52 -25.21
C THR A 84 0.81 -23.56 -25.51
N ASN A 85 1.99 -23.50 -24.89
CA ASN A 85 3.01 -24.55 -25.03
C ASN A 85 3.57 -24.98 -23.68
N PRO A 86 2.74 -25.52 -22.76
CA PRO A 86 3.26 -26.06 -21.51
C PRO A 86 4.17 -27.24 -21.86
N ASP A 87 5.29 -27.37 -21.16
CA ASP A 87 6.07 -28.63 -21.17
C ASP A 87 5.08 -29.75 -20.82
N PRO A 88 4.91 -30.79 -21.68
CA PRO A 88 3.96 -31.86 -21.39
C PRO A 88 4.22 -32.60 -20.07
N ARG A 89 5.38 -32.38 -19.48
CA ARG A 89 5.79 -32.90 -18.16
C ARG A 89 5.37 -32.04 -17.00
N GLU A 90 4.94 -30.78 -17.24
CA GLU A 90 4.42 -29.90 -16.22
C GLU A 90 2.89 -29.81 -16.31
N PRO A 91 2.17 -29.93 -15.18
CA PRO A 91 0.74 -29.67 -15.19
C PRO A 91 0.49 -28.22 -15.64
N ALA A 92 -0.50 -28.04 -16.53
CA ALA A 92 -0.92 -26.70 -16.93
C ALA A 92 -1.25 -25.87 -15.66
N ALA A 93 -0.71 -24.67 -15.57
CA ALA A 93 -1.00 -23.78 -14.44
C ALA A 93 -2.51 -23.57 -14.34
N GLN A 94 -3.08 -24.01 -13.24
CA GLN A 94 -4.49 -23.79 -12.93
C GLN A 94 -4.59 -22.58 -12.04
N PHE A 95 -5.29 -21.55 -12.53
CA PHE A 95 -5.56 -20.35 -11.75
C PHE A 95 -6.96 -20.37 -11.18
N SER A 96 -7.07 -20.03 -9.91
CA SER A 96 -8.33 -19.74 -9.22
C SER A 96 -8.66 -18.27 -9.34
N PHE A 97 -9.95 -17.93 -9.52
CA PHE A 97 -10.44 -16.56 -9.68
C PHE A 97 -11.46 -16.25 -8.58
N VAL A 98 -11.29 -15.12 -7.92
CA VAL A 98 -12.19 -14.60 -6.89
C VAL A 98 -12.49 -13.14 -7.19
N VAL A 99 -13.77 -12.77 -7.22
CA VAL A 99 -14.19 -11.38 -7.35
C VAL A 99 -14.18 -10.73 -5.97
N GLN A 100 -13.36 -9.71 -5.82
CA GLN A 100 -13.29 -8.86 -4.63
C GLN A 100 -13.28 -7.39 -5.07
N PRO A 101 -14.43 -6.77 -5.28
CA PRO A 101 -14.49 -5.41 -5.82
C PRO A 101 -13.57 -4.42 -5.08
N PRO A 102 -12.85 -3.54 -5.80
CA PRO A 102 -12.85 -3.37 -7.26
C PRO A 102 -11.89 -4.31 -8.02
N PHE A 103 -11.42 -5.39 -7.39
CA PHE A 103 -10.41 -6.31 -7.89
C PHE A 103 -10.99 -7.65 -8.36
N VAL A 104 -10.26 -8.27 -9.30
CA VAL A 104 -10.26 -9.72 -9.50
C VAL A 104 -8.98 -10.28 -8.90
N VAL A 105 -9.10 -11.18 -7.94
CA VAL A 105 -7.97 -11.87 -7.30
C VAL A 105 -7.75 -13.20 -8.01
N ILE A 106 -6.53 -13.42 -8.51
CA ILE A 106 -6.12 -14.58 -9.27
C ILE A 106 -4.94 -15.23 -8.55
N GLY A 107 -5.00 -16.55 -8.33
CA GLY A 107 -3.89 -17.25 -7.70
C GLY A 107 -3.69 -18.66 -8.25
N ASP A 108 -2.49 -19.17 -8.11
CA ASP A 108 -2.08 -20.52 -8.49
C ASP A 108 -2.13 -21.53 -7.32
N GLU A 109 -2.72 -21.10 -6.21
CA GLU A 109 -3.10 -21.97 -5.09
C GLU A 109 -4.53 -22.54 -5.29
N THR A 110 -4.98 -23.35 -4.34
CA THR A 110 -6.35 -23.85 -4.32
C THR A 110 -7.36 -22.69 -4.24
N LYS A 111 -8.56 -22.90 -4.75
CA LYS A 111 -9.61 -21.86 -4.69
C LYS A 111 -9.90 -21.41 -3.25
N SER A 112 -9.86 -22.33 -2.28
CA SER A 112 -10.03 -21.98 -0.85
C SER A 112 -8.92 -21.06 -0.37
N ALA A 113 -7.65 -21.35 -0.67
CA ALA A 113 -6.53 -20.52 -0.26
C ALA A 113 -6.61 -19.12 -0.88
N VAL A 114 -6.92 -19.01 -2.18
CA VAL A 114 -7.11 -17.71 -2.85
C VAL A 114 -8.27 -16.94 -2.25
N GLN A 115 -9.38 -17.61 -1.90
CA GLN A 115 -10.53 -17.00 -1.23
C GLN A 115 -10.15 -16.47 0.17
N GLU A 116 -9.43 -17.27 0.96
CA GLU A 116 -8.97 -16.86 2.29
C GLU A 116 -8.06 -15.64 2.25
N ARG A 117 -7.12 -15.58 1.28
CA ARG A 117 -6.26 -14.41 1.08
C ARG A 117 -7.06 -13.19 0.61
N SER A 118 -8.03 -13.40 -0.27
CA SER A 118 -8.93 -12.35 -0.75
C SER A 118 -9.75 -11.74 0.39
N ASP A 119 -10.36 -12.58 1.24
CA ASP A 119 -11.19 -12.10 2.36
C ASP A 119 -10.32 -11.52 3.49
N GLY A 120 -9.25 -12.21 3.89
CA GLY A 120 -8.41 -11.84 5.02
C GLY A 120 -7.50 -10.66 4.78
N THR A 121 -7.05 -10.44 3.53
CA THR A 121 -6.13 -9.34 3.21
C THR A 121 -6.78 -8.28 2.32
N VAL A 122 -7.25 -8.66 1.13
CA VAL A 122 -7.70 -7.67 0.14
C VAL A 122 -8.96 -6.95 0.62
N LYS A 123 -10.01 -7.71 0.96
CA LYS A 123 -11.28 -7.15 1.44
C LYS A 123 -11.11 -6.31 2.70
N TRP A 124 -10.33 -6.83 3.64
CA TRP A 124 -10.02 -6.12 4.88
C TRP A 124 -9.32 -4.80 4.60
N ALA A 125 -8.19 -4.80 3.86
CA ALA A 125 -7.43 -3.61 3.56
C ALA A 125 -8.25 -2.58 2.79
N VAL A 126 -8.97 -3.00 1.74
CA VAL A 126 -9.86 -2.11 0.96
C VAL A 126 -10.90 -1.46 1.86
N SER A 127 -11.56 -2.24 2.72
CA SER A 127 -12.59 -1.72 3.63
C SER A 127 -12.03 -0.63 4.55
N ARG A 128 -10.86 -0.87 5.16
CA ARG A 128 -10.22 0.06 6.09
C ARG A 128 -9.67 1.30 5.39
N LEU A 129 -9.00 1.14 4.25
CA LEU A 129 -8.48 2.25 3.45
C LEU A 129 -9.59 3.16 2.93
N LYS A 130 -10.72 2.58 2.50
CA LYS A 130 -11.90 3.37 2.08
C LYS A 130 -12.52 4.13 3.23
N GLN A 131 -12.61 3.53 4.40
CA GLN A 131 -13.14 4.18 5.60
C GLN A 131 -12.33 5.41 5.99
N ASP A 132 -11.00 5.32 5.95
CA ASP A 132 -10.12 6.35 6.49
C ASP A 132 -9.73 7.40 5.44
N PHE A 133 -9.45 6.99 4.18
CA PHE A 133 -8.81 7.85 3.19
C PHE A 133 -9.52 7.92 1.83
N PHE A 134 -9.99 6.80 1.27
CA PHE A 134 -10.28 6.68 -0.15
C PHE A 134 -11.76 6.42 -0.45
N PRO A 135 -12.60 7.46 -0.56
CA PRO A 135 -14.03 7.28 -0.82
C PRO A 135 -14.33 6.68 -2.21
N ASN A 136 -13.44 6.86 -3.19
CA ASN A 136 -13.66 6.40 -4.56
C ASN A 136 -12.87 5.13 -4.86
N ASP A 137 -13.51 4.20 -5.56
CA ASP A 137 -12.84 3.04 -6.12
C ASP A 137 -12.01 3.41 -7.36
N PRO A 138 -10.99 2.64 -7.72
CA PRO A 138 -10.36 2.72 -9.03
C PRO A 138 -11.38 2.67 -10.17
N LYS A 139 -11.12 3.43 -11.25
CA LYS A 139 -12.06 3.59 -12.38
C LYS A 139 -12.14 2.37 -13.29
N GLU A 140 -11.28 1.39 -13.07
CA GLU A 140 -11.18 0.16 -13.85
C GLU A 140 -11.09 -1.04 -12.90
N ILE A 141 -11.51 -2.21 -13.39
CA ILE A 141 -11.26 -3.47 -12.68
C ILE A 141 -9.75 -3.74 -12.77
N LEU A 142 -9.14 -3.97 -11.62
CA LEU A 142 -7.72 -4.29 -11.50
C LEU A 142 -7.53 -5.74 -11.09
N ASP A 143 -6.41 -6.33 -11.51
CA ASP A 143 -6.08 -7.71 -11.19
C ASP A 143 -5.08 -7.79 -10.03
N ILE A 144 -5.32 -8.72 -9.11
CA ILE A 144 -4.35 -9.08 -8.07
C ILE A 144 -3.91 -10.52 -8.32
N TRP A 145 -2.65 -10.68 -8.76
CA TRP A 145 -2.05 -11.98 -9.01
C TRP A 145 -1.27 -12.44 -7.79
N LEU A 146 -1.70 -13.53 -7.18
CA LEU A 146 -1.09 -14.14 -6.01
C LEU A 146 -0.37 -15.41 -6.43
N PHE A 147 0.94 -15.34 -6.60
CA PHE A 147 1.77 -16.50 -6.89
C PHE A 147 2.28 -17.13 -5.58
N LYS A 148 2.09 -18.42 -5.44
CA LYS A 148 2.27 -19.16 -4.19
C LYS A 148 3.69 -19.11 -3.61
N ASP A 149 4.72 -18.93 -4.46
CA ASP A 149 6.13 -18.92 -4.08
C ASP A 149 6.99 -18.14 -5.09
N ALA A 150 8.26 -17.94 -4.77
CA ALA A 150 9.19 -17.17 -5.59
C ALA A 150 9.37 -17.77 -7.00
N ALA A 151 9.41 -19.10 -7.12
CA ALA A 151 9.59 -19.76 -8.43
C ALA A 151 8.39 -19.56 -9.33
N SER A 152 7.18 -19.69 -8.77
CA SER A 152 5.94 -19.39 -9.48
C SER A 152 5.83 -17.91 -9.85
N TYR A 153 6.16 -17.00 -8.95
CA TYR A 153 6.16 -15.57 -9.18
C TYR A 153 7.07 -15.19 -10.36
N GLU A 154 8.35 -15.61 -10.34
CA GLU A 154 9.28 -15.33 -11.43
C GLU A 154 8.84 -15.95 -12.77
N LYS A 155 8.38 -17.20 -12.75
CA LYS A 155 7.90 -17.91 -13.94
C LYS A 155 6.73 -17.18 -14.58
N HIS A 156 5.72 -16.87 -13.79
CA HIS A 156 4.47 -16.29 -14.32
C HIS A 156 4.58 -14.80 -14.62
N ALA A 157 5.42 -14.05 -13.90
CA ALA A 157 5.71 -12.66 -14.27
C ALA A 157 6.32 -12.58 -15.68
N ARG A 158 7.28 -13.44 -16.00
CA ARG A 158 7.86 -13.52 -17.34
C ARG A 158 6.87 -14.01 -18.39
N LEU A 159 6.12 -15.06 -18.07
CA LEU A 159 5.21 -15.71 -19.02
C LEU A 159 3.99 -14.84 -19.34
N LEU A 160 3.35 -14.27 -18.32
CA LEU A 160 2.08 -13.56 -18.47
C LEU A 160 2.28 -12.08 -18.80
N PHE A 161 3.34 -11.45 -18.29
CA PHE A 161 3.56 -10.01 -18.42
C PHE A 161 4.80 -9.66 -19.25
N GLY A 162 5.69 -10.62 -19.54
CA GLY A 162 6.95 -10.37 -20.23
C GLY A 162 7.96 -9.61 -19.36
N GLU A 163 7.73 -9.56 -18.05
CA GLU A 163 8.54 -8.80 -17.10
C GLU A 163 9.45 -9.73 -16.29
N THR A 164 10.65 -9.26 -15.98
CA THR A 164 11.52 -9.92 -14.98
C THR A 164 11.39 -9.13 -13.68
N PRO A 165 10.85 -9.73 -12.62
CA PRO A 165 10.70 -9.04 -11.35
C PRO A 165 12.05 -8.53 -10.81
N THR A 166 12.08 -7.30 -10.35
CA THR A 166 13.25 -6.67 -9.72
C THR A 166 13.21 -6.76 -8.20
N THR A 167 12.09 -7.20 -7.63
CA THR A 167 11.85 -7.39 -6.20
C THR A 167 11.33 -8.80 -5.94
N PRO A 168 11.72 -9.46 -4.84
CA PRO A 168 11.22 -10.78 -4.50
C PRO A 168 9.81 -10.78 -3.90
N TYR A 169 9.22 -9.61 -3.65
CA TYR A 169 7.96 -9.47 -2.91
C TYR A 169 6.74 -9.33 -3.82
N GLY A 170 6.75 -8.35 -4.69
CA GLY A 170 5.66 -7.98 -5.58
C GLY A 170 5.77 -6.53 -6.03
N TYR A 171 4.88 -6.12 -6.94
CA TYR A 171 4.82 -4.78 -7.47
C TYR A 171 3.48 -4.48 -8.16
N TYR A 172 3.12 -3.20 -8.26
CA TYR A 172 2.01 -2.74 -9.09
C TYR A 172 2.50 -2.39 -10.50
N SER A 173 1.97 -3.08 -11.50
CA SER A 173 2.22 -2.77 -12.92
C SER A 173 1.06 -1.93 -13.48
N ARG A 174 1.29 -0.62 -13.63
CA ARG A 174 0.32 0.27 -14.29
C ARG A 174 0.03 -0.14 -15.73
N ALA A 175 1.05 -0.64 -16.45
CA ALA A 175 0.91 -1.08 -17.83
C ALA A 175 -0.05 -2.26 -17.98
N HIS A 176 -0.05 -3.16 -17.02
CA HIS A 176 -0.91 -4.35 -16.99
C HIS A 176 -2.12 -4.18 -16.05
N LYS A 177 -2.25 -3.03 -15.35
CA LYS A 177 -3.33 -2.78 -14.37
C LYS A 177 -3.43 -3.91 -13.34
N SER A 178 -2.27 -4.38 -12.89
CA SER A 178 -2.14 -5.60 -12.08
C SER A 178 -1.19 -5.41 -10.92
N LEU A 179 -1.59 -5.93 -9.76
CA LEU A 179 -0.70 -6.18 -8.64
C LEU A 179 -0.17 -7.60 -8.77
N ILE A 180 1.15 -7.76 -8.88
CA ILE A 180 1.82 -9.03 -9.20
C ILE A 180 2.65 -9.43 -7.99
N MET A 181 2.20 -10.46 -7.24
CA MET A 181 2.67 -10.72 -5.87
C MET A 181 3.29 -12.11 -5.71
N ASN A 182 4.41 -12.18 -5.00
CA ASN A 182 4.89 -13.41 -4.36
C ASN A 182 4.28 -13.48 -2.95
N ILE A 183 3.20 -14.25 -2.78
CA ILE A 183 2.44 -14.25 -1.53
C ILE A 183 3.12 -15.04 -0.39
N ASP A 184 4.13 -15.85 -0.68
CA ASP A 184 4.94 -16.54 0.33
C ASP A 184 5.69 -15.56 1.24
N THR A 185 5.94 -14.34 0.76
CA THR A 185 6.57 -13.27 1.55
C THR A 185 5.63 -12.58 2.53
N GLY A 186 4.35 -12.93 2.52
CA GLY A 186 3.31 -12.37 3.39
C GLY A 186 2.43 -11.32 2.73
N GLY A 187 1.35 -10.94 3.42
CA GLY A 187 0.33 -10.00 2.91
C GLY A 187 0.71 -8.53 2.96
N GLY A 188 1.79 -8.16 3.65
CA GLY A 188 2.13 -6.75 3.88
C GLY A 188 2.45 -5.98 2.59
N THR A 189 3.24 -6.56 1.69
CA THR A 189 3.51 -5.96 0.38
C THR A 189 2.23 -5.83 -0.45
N LEU A 190 1.30 -6.78 -0.35
CA LEU A 190 0.01 -6.68 -1.03
C LEU A 190 -0.79 -5.47 -0.54
N VAL A 191 -0.82 -5.19 0.76
CA VAL A 191 -1.49 -3.99 1.30
C VAL A 191 -0.81 -2.71 0.81
N HIS A 192 0.53 -2.67 0.76
CA HIS A 192 1.29 -1.58 0.15
C HIS A 192 0.83 -1.30 -1.28
N GLU A 193 0.82 -2.34 -2.11
CA GLU A 193 0.46 -2.20 -3.53
C GLU A 193 -1.03 -1.84 -3.75
N ILE A 194 -1.93 -2.23 -2.83
CA ILE A 194 -3.34 -1.81 -2.87
C ILE A 194 -3.50 -0.30 -2.64
N VAL A 195 -2.63 0.34 -1.87
CA VAL A 195 -2.68 1.79 -1.64
C VAL A 195 -2.56 2.57 -2.95
N HIS A 196 -1.69 2.15 -3.86
CA HIS A 196 -1.37 2.93 -5.07
C HIS A 196 -2.55 3.17 -6.01
N PRO A 197 -3.34 2.17 -6.44
CA PRO A 197 -4.50 2.41 -7.30
C PRO A 197 -5.60 3.21 -6.59
N PHE A 198 -5.75 3.08 -5.28
CA PHE A 198 -6.67 3.93 -4.53
C PHE A 198 -6.14 5.36 -4.42
N MET A 199 -4.85 5.55 -4.22
CA MET A 199 -4.23 6.88 -4.25
C MET A 199 -4.41 7.53 -5.62
N GLU A 200 -4.16 6.80 -6.69
CA GLU A 200 -4.36 7.29 -8.07
C GLU A 200 -5.82 7.70 -8.34
N ALA A 201 -6.78 6.97 -7.82
CA ALA A 201 -8.22 7.28 -7.99
C ALA A 201 -8.68 8.48 -7.15
N ASN A 202 -8.07 8.71 -5.98
CA ASN A 202 -8.53 9.71 -5.01
C ASN A 202 -7.61 10.93 -4.92
N PHE A 203 -6.32 10.79 -5.21
CA PHE A 203 -5.34 11.88 -5.18
C PHE A 203 -4.30 11.70 -6.30
N PRO A 204 -4.69 11.85 -7.59
CA PRO A 204 -3.81 11.55 -8.73
C PRO A 204 -2.54 12.41 -8.81
N ALA A 205 -2.53 13.59 -8.16
CA ALA A 205 -1.35 14.45 -8.06
C ALA A 205 -0.57 14.25 -6.75
N CYS A 206 -0.76 13.12 -6.05
CA CYS A 206 -0.05 12.80 -4.83
C CYS A 206 1.46 12.69 -5.11
N PRO A 207 2.32 13.44 -4.38
CA PRO A 207 3.76 13.34 -4.57
C PRO A 207 4.29 11.98 -4.09
N PRO A 208 5.46 11.53 -4.64
CA PRO A 208 6.03 10.21 -4.34
C PRO A 208 6.19 9.93 -2.86
N TRP A 209 6.65 10.92 -2.08
CA TRP A 209 6.89 10.71 -0.66
C TRP A 209 5.64 10.31 0.13
N LEU A 210 4.46 10.91 -0.18
CA LEU A 210 3.24 10.55 0.53
C LEU A 210 2.65 9.25 0.00
N ASN A 211 2.69 9.03 -1.33
CA ASN A 211 2.22 7.81 -1.95
C ASN A 211 2.98 6.58 -1.39
N GLU A 212 4.31 6.65 -1.40
CA GLU A 212 5.17 5.59 -0.86
C GLU A 212 5.18 5.54 0.67
N GLY A 213 5.07 6.70 1.30
CA GLY A 213 4.98 6.79 2.76
C GLY A 213 3.76 6.07 3.32
N MET A 214 2.59 6.22 2.66
CA MET A 214 1.36 5.50 3.04
C MET A 214 1.43 4.02 2.65
N GLY A 215 1.86 3.68 1.43
CA GLY A 215 2.07 2.29 1.04
C GLY A 215 3.00 1.57 2.03
N SER A 216 4.18 2.15 2.29
CA SER A 216 5.15 1.59 3.23
C SER A 216 4.67 1.55 4.68
N LEU A 217 3.82 2.49 5.11
CA LEU A 217 3.23 2.47 6.46
C LEU A 217 2.44 1.19 6.68
N TYR A 218 1.67 0.78 5.67
CA TYR A 218 0.80 -0.37 5.76
C TYR A 218 1.42 -1.70 5.33
N GLU A 219 2.74 -1.74 5.01
CA GLU A 219 3.51 -2.99 4.89
C GLU A 219 3.47 -3.84 6.17
N GLN A 220 3.34 -3.20 7.32
CA GLN A 220 3.15 -3.83 8.61
C GLN A 220 2.00 -3.12 9.29
N CYS A 221 0.82 -3.69 9.25
CA CYS A 221 -0.40 -3.06 9.74
C CYS A 221 -1.39 -4.05 10.35
N GLY A 222 -2.39 -3.52 11.01
CA GLY A 222 -3.49 -4.29 11.59
C GLY A 222 -4.72 -3.41 11.81
N ASP A 223 -5.69 -3.94 12.53
CA ASP A 223 -6.88 -3.22 12.95
C ASP A 223 -6.65 -2.57 14.32
N ALA A 224 -7.01 -1.30 14.44
CA ALA A 224 -7.10 -0.60 15.71
C ALA A 224 -8.45 0.15 15.74
N ASP A 225 -9.36 -0.27 16.59
CA ASP A 225 -10.69 0.32 16.77
C ASP A 225 -11.49 0.47 15.45
N GLY A 226 -11.33 -0.50 14.55
CA GLY A 226 -11.99 -0.49 13.24
C GLY A 226 -11.27 0.33 12.17
N HIS A 227 -10.09 0.87 12.44
CA HIS A 227 -9.25 1.65 11.53
C HIS A 227 -8.01 0.88 11.11
N ILE A 228 -7.43 1.20 9.93
CA ILE A 228 -6.13 0.66 9.55
C ILE A 228 -5.05 1.36 10.34
N HIS A 229 -4.17 0.59 10.98
CA HIS A 229 -3.08 1.11 11.79
C HIS A 229 -1.76 0.47 11.38
N GLY A 230 -0.78 1.30 11.01
CA GLY A 230 0.56 0.86 10.67
C GLY A 230 1.43 0.72 11.93
N PHE A 231 2.21 -0.37 12.00
CA PHE A 231 3.16 -0.63 13.09
C PHE A 231 4.60 -0.32 12.65
N THR A 232 5.54 -0.34 13.59
CA THR A 232 6.97 -0.29 13.24
C THR A 232 7.37 -1.52 12.44
N ASN A 233 8.32 -1.36 11.49
CA ASN A 233 8.73 -2.45 10.62
C ASN A 233 10.25 -2.51 10.43
N TRP A 234 10.69 -3.40 9.55
CA TRP A 234 12.08 -3.69 9.21
C TRP A 234 12.88 -2.48 8.67
N ARG A 235 12.22 -1.40 8.21
CA ARG A 235 12.88 -0.18 7.73
C ARG A 235 13.45 0.68 8.88
N LEU A 236 12.99 0.46 10.14
CA LEU A 236 13.37 1.28 11.28
C LEU A 236 14.88 1.28 11.57
N PRO A 237 15.58 0.14 11.65
CA PRO A 237 17.01 0.14 11.94
C PRO A 237 17.85 0.92 10.91
N GLY A 238 17.47 0.82 9.62
CA GLY A 238 18.11 1.56 8.52
C GLY A 238 17.94 3.07 8.69
N LEU A 239 16.73 3.53 8.98
CA LEU A 239 16.44 4.95 9.24
C LEU A 239 17.17 5.46 10.47
N GLN A 240 17.16 4.72 11.56
CA GLN A 240 17.90 5.10 12.79
C GLN A 240 19.41 5.22 12.54
N LYS A 241 19.97 4.34 11.70
CA LYS A 241 21.37 4.44 11.26
C LYS A 241 21.60 5.72 10.45
N ALA A 242 20.73 6.01 9.48
CA ALA A 242 20.82 7.21 8.65
C ALA A 242 20.70 8.50 9.46
N ILE A 243 19.82 8.54 10.47
CA ILE A 243 19.69 9.66 11.41
C ILE A 243 21.02 9.90 12.16
N ARG A 244 21.61 8.84 12.74
CA ARG A 244 22.88 8.95 13.47
C ARG A 244 24.03 9.44 12.59
N SER A 245 24.03 9.10 11.30
CA SER A 245 25.02 9.57 10.31
C SER A 245 24.67 10.90 9.65
N LYS A 246 23.58 11.55 10.07
CA LYS A 246 23.06 12.82 9.48
C LYS A 246 22.79 12.71 7.97
N GLY A 247 22.40 11.52 7.51
CA GLY A 247 22.11 11.21 6.11
C GLY A 247 20.62 11.29 5.74
N VAL A 248 19.76 11.87 6.61
CA VAL A 248 18.32 12.00 6.35
C VAL A 248 18.01 13.40 5.82
N PRO A 249 17.37 13.56 4.65
CA PRO A 249 16.99 14.84 4.07
C PRO A 249 16.15 15.71 5.02
N SER A 250 16.11 17.03 4.78
CA SER A 250 15.12 17.88 5.42
C SER A 250 13.69 17.52 4.96
N PHE A 251 12.66 17.85 5.73
CA PHE A 251 11.29 17.65 5.27
C PHE A 251 10.95 18.51 4.05
N LYS A 252 11.60 19.67 3.91
CA LYS A 252 11.45 20.51 2.74
C LYS A 252 12.00 19.82 1.48
N ASP A 253 13.18 19.19 1.59
CA ASP A 253 13.78 18.46 0.47
C ASP A 253 12.95 17.20 0.15
N LEU A 254 12.57 16.38 1.16
CA LEU A 254 11.76 15.20 0.97
C LEU A 254 10.44 15.50 0.22
N THR A 255 9.73 16.54 0.65
CA THR A 255 8.43 16.91 0.07
C THR A 255 8.54 17.56 -1.31
N ALA A 256 9.73 18.03 -1.70
CA ALA A 256 10.01 18.63 -3.00
C ALA A 256 10.58 17.62 -4.02
N MET A 257 10.87 16.37 -3.61
CA MET A 257 11.42 15.35 -4.51
C MET A 257 10.40 14.98 -5.59
N ASP A 258 10.86 14.98 -6.83
CA ASP A 258 10.15 14.35 -7.94
C ASP A 258 10.37 12.81 -7.93
N GLU A 259 9.76 12.12 -8.88
CA GLU A 259 9.88 10.65 -9.00
C GLU A 259 11.34 10.22 -9.14
N ASN A 260 12.15 10.94 -9.94
CA ASN A 260 13.54 10.56 -10.15
C ASN A 260 14.37 10.69 -8.87
N ALA A 261 14.28 11.82 -8.18
CA ALA A 261 15.00 12.06 -6.93
C ALA A 261 14.56 11.08 -5.84
N PHE A 262 13.25 10.79 -5.77
CA PHE A 262 12.72 9.89 -4.75
C PHE A 262 13.13 8.43 -4.96
N TYR A 263 13.02 7.91 -6.20
CA TYR A 263 13.21 6.48 -6.49
C TYR A 263 14.64 6.10 -6.88
N ASN A 264 15.35 6.93 -7.66
CA ASN A 264 16.62 6.53 -8.28
C ASN A 264 17.86 6.99 -7.52
N GLU A 265 17.74 8.05 -6.71
CA GLU A 265 18.88 8.60 -5.96
C GLU A 265 18.94 8.04 -4.52
N ASP A 266 17.94 7.28 -4.11
CA ASP A 266 17.81 6.77 -2.76
C ASP A 266 18.35 5.34 -2.58
N LYS A 267 18.90 5.11 -1.39
CA LYS A 267 19.31 3.80 -0.89
C LYS A 267 18.34 3.25 0.17
N GLY A 268 17.06 3.62 0.08
CA GLY A 268 15.99 3.22 0.99
C GLY A 268 15.72 4.20 2.16
N VAL A 269 16.46 5.33 2.22
CA VAL A 269 16.28 6.36 3.26
C VAL A 269 15.02 7.17 3.03
N ASN A 270 14.73 7.57 1.78
CA ASN A 270 13.54 8.35 1.43
C ASN A 270 12.25 7.58 1.78
N TYR A 271 12.19 6.31 1.39
CA TYR A 271 11.09 5.41 1.77
C TYR A 271 10.91 5.31 3.29
N ALA A 272 12.01 5.10 4.01
CA ALA A 272 11.98 4.96 5.45
C ALA A 272 11.58 6.28 6.13
N GLN A 273 12.09 7.42 5.65
CA GLN A 273 11.73 8.74 6.17
C GLN A 273 10.24 9.04 5.92
N ALA A 274 9.77 8.85 4.70
CA ALA A 274 8.37 9.06 4.33
C ALA A 274 7.43 8.19 5.16
N ARG A 275 7.73 6.90 5.27
CA ARG A 275 7.00 5.96 6.11
C ARG A 275 6.90 6.41 7.56
N TYR A 276 8.03 6.77 8.18
CA TYR A 276 8.06 7.15 9.60
C TYR A 276 7.57 8.57 9.86
N LEU A 277 7.48 9.42 8.82
CA LEU A 277 6.72 10.66 8.91
C LEU A 277 5.19 10.37 8.93
N CYS A 278 4.71 9.50 8.05
CA CYS A 278 3.32 9.04 8.08
C CYS A 278 2.99 8.32 9.39
N TYR A 279 3.90 7.47 9.90
CA TYR A 279 3.77 6.81 11.19
C TYR A 279 3.66 7.83 12.34
N TYR A 280 4.53 8.85 12.37
CA TYR A 280 4.45 9.91 13.36
C TYR A 280 3.11 10.65 13.31
N LEU A 281 2.64 11.01 12.11
CA LEU A 281 1.34 11.65 11.94
C LEU A 281 0.19 10.75 12.42
N GLN A 282 0.27 9.44 12.17
CA GLN A 282 -0.70 8.47 12.65
C GLN A 282 -0.72 8.42 14.17
N GLU A 283 0.43 8.28 14.83
CA GLU A 283 0.55 8.22 16.29
C GLU A 283 0.08 9.51 17.00
N GLN A 284 0.11 10.65 16.28
CA GLN A 284 -0.44 11.91 16.76
C GLN A 284 -1.93 12.10 16.41
N GLY A 285 -2.59 11.12 15.77
CA GLY A 285 -3.97 11.23 15.28
C GLY A 285 -4.15 12.27 14.16
N LEU A 286 -3.07 12.61 13.44
CA LEU A 286 -3.06 13.70 12.45
C LEU A 286 -3.06 13.22 11.00
N LEU A 287 -2.78 11.94 10.72
CA LEU A 287 -2.56 11.45 9.35
C LEU A 287 -3.77 11.65 8.44
N VAL A 288 -4.95 11.27 8.88
CA VAL A 288 -6.19 11.42 8.10
C VAL A 288 -6.50 12.91 7.83
N LYS A 289 -6.32 13.75 8.86
CA LYS A 289 -6.52 15.21 8.73
C LYS A 289 -5.50 15.79 7.75
N PHE A 290 -4.24 15.40 7.85
CA PHE A 290 -3.18 15.83 6.93
C PHE A 290 -3.51 15.44 5.49
N TYR A 291 -3.85 14.18 5.24
CA TYR A 291 -4.22 13.69 3.90
C TYR A 291 -5.34 14.54 3.28
N ARG A 292 -6.43 14.75 4.00
CA ARG A 292 -7.60 15.50 3.52
C ARG A 292 -7.28 16.96 3.25
N GLU A 293 -6.55 17.61 4.13
CA GLU A 293 -6.19 19.03 3.96
C GLU A 293 -5.17 19.21 2.84
N PHE A 294 -4.20 18.30 2.74
CA PHE A 294 -3.22 18.34 1.65
C PHE A 294 -3.89 18.11 0.29
N HIS A 295 -4.76 17.09 0.17
CA HIS A 295 -5.53 16.87 -1.05
C HIS A 295 -6.32 18.12 -1.46
N ALA A 296 -6.99 18.78 -0.52
CA ALA A 296 -7.76 19.99 -0.81
C ALA A 296 -6.88 21.18 -1.26
N ARG A 297 -5.61 21.22 -0.87
CA ARG A 297 -4.67 22.31 -1.15
C ARG A 297 -3.57 21.97 -2.14
N GLN A 298 -3.65 20.82 -2.82
CA GLN A 298 -2.58 20.32 -3.69
C GLN A 298 -2.11 21.31 -4.78
N LYS A 299 -2.99 22.24 -5.23
CA LYS A 299 -2.61 23.24 -6.26
C LYS A 299 -1.73 24.35 -5.70
N GLU A 300 -1.95 24.75 -4.46
CA GLU A 300 -1.19 25.79 -3.76
C GLU A 300 0.06 25.25 -3.09
N ASP A 301 0.05 23.96 -2.72
CA ASP A 301 1.10 23.27 -1.98
C ASP A 301 1.35 21.87 -2.57
N PRO A 302 1.91 21.76 -3.80
CA PRO A 302 2.04 20.47 -4.50
C PRO A 302 2.83 19.40 -3.76
N GLY A 303 3.82 19.81 -2.96
CA GLY A 303 4.64 18.91 -2.13
C GLY A 303 4.03 18.60 -0.76
N GLY A 304 3.06 19.39 -0.30
CA GLY A 304 2.43 19.24 1.01
C GLY A 304 3.23 19.80 2.17
N TYR A 305 4.33 20.53 1.91
CA TYR A 305 5.22 21.06 2.96
C TYR A 305 4.51 22.08 3.85
N LEU A 306 3.81 23.05 3.25
CA LEU A 306 3.08 24.08 4.01
C LEU A 306 1.91 23.48 4.80
N THR A 307 1.25 22.48 4.21
CA THR A 307 0.19 21.73 4.89
C THR A 307 0.75 20.94 6.08
N LEU A 308 1.92 20.33 5.92
CA LEU A 308 2.61 19.62 6.99
C LEU A 308 2.93 20.55 8.17
N GLN A 309 3.52 21.73 7.91
CA GLN A 309 3.78 22.77 8.92
C GLN A 309 2.52 23.14 9.68
N LYS A 310 1.44 23.43 8.94
CA LYS A 310 0.15 23.82 9.52
C LYS A 310 -0.45 22.74 10.41
N ILE A 311 -0.46 21.48 9.93
CA ILE A 311 -1.05 20.34 10.66
C ILE A 311 -0.27 20.03 11.93
N LEU A 312 1.06 20.12 11.87
CA LEU A 312 1.95 19.94 13.02
C LEU A 312 1.92 21.12 13.99
N ALA A 313 1.38 22.26 13.58
CA ALA A 313 1.46 23.54 14.29
C ALA A 313 2.92 23.96 14.58
N GLU A 314 3.84 23.67 13.66
CA GLU A 314 5.28 23.93 13.80
C GLU A 314 5.71 25.02 12.78
N SER A 315 6.31 26.09 13.26
CA SER A 315 6.87 27.16 12.42
C SER A 315 8.33 26.89 12.02
N ASP A 316 9.08 26.22 12.89
CA ASP A 316 10.48 25.80 12.68
C ASP A 316 10.56 24.32 12.36
N MET A 317 10.61 23.99 11.08
CA MET A 317 10.67 22.60 10.63
C MET A 317 12.04 21.94 10.84
N ASP A 318 13.09 22.68 11.07
CA ASP A 318 14.40 22.10 11.43
C ASP A 318 14.42 21.69 12.92
N ALA A 319 13.83 22.50 13.77
CA ALA A 319 13.56 22.11 15.16
C ALA A 319 12.62 20.92 15.23
N PHE A 320 11.55 20.90 14.41
CA PHE A 320 10.67 19.74 14.32
C PHE A 320 11.40 18.49 13.83
N LYS A 321 12.26 18.60 12.81
CA LYS A 321 13.08 17.48 12.34
C LYS A 321 13.92 16.88 13.45
N THR A 322 14.56 17.72 14.26
CA THR A 322 15.34 17.28 15.43
C THR A 322 14.48 16.52 16.43
N LYS A 323 13.27 17.03 16.74
CA LYS A 323 12.30 16.39 17.62
C LYS A 323 11.82 15.03 17.06
N TRP A 324 11.51 14.98 15.76
CA TRP A 324 11.09 13.77 15.07
C TRP A 324 12.21 12.72 15.00
N GLU A 325 13.46 13.12 14.72
CA GLU A 325 14.62 12.22 14.73
C GLU A 325 14.82 11.59 16.13
N LYS A 326 14.68 12.38 17.18
CA LYS A 326 14.73 11.87 18.57
C LYS A 326 13.61 10.86 18.83
N TYR A 327 12.40 11.14 18.36
CA TYR A 327 11.25 10.23 18.45
C TYR A 327 11.57 8.91 17.74
N VAL A 328 12.01 8.96 16.46
CA VAL A 328 12.34 7.77 15.67
C VAL A 328 13.47 6.95 16.33
N LEU A 329 14.49 7.60 16.89
CA LEU A 329 15.57 6.92 17.59
C LEU A 329 15.12 6.21 18.87
N GLY A 330 14.00 6.64 19.46
CA GLY A 330 13.37 6.00 20.61
C GLY A 330 12.47 4.81 20.27
N LEU A 331 12.06 4.66 19.01
CA LEU A 331 11.21 3.57 18.59
C LEU A 331 11.95 2.22 18.63
N ARG A 332 11.19 1.15 18.85
CA ARG A 332 11.67 -0.23 18.76
C ARG A 332 10.91 -0.97 17.66
N GLN A 333 11.58 -1.90 17.01
CA GLN A 333 10.89 -2.81 16.09
C GLN A 333 10.17 -3.87 16.91
N GLY A 334 8.86 -3.97 16.75
CA GLY A 334 8.03 -4.96 17.44
C GLY A 334 6.56 -4.55 17.40
N TYR A 335 5.69 -5.50 17.64
CA TYR A 335 4.26 -5.24 17.83
C TYR A 335 4.06 -4.67 19.24
N GLU A 336 3.95 -3.36 19.38
CA GLU A 336 3.38 -2.80 20.59
C GLU A 336 1.85 -2.86 20.47
N VAL A 337 1.27 -4.01 20.79
CA VAL A 337 -0.14 -4.07 21.18
C VAL A 337 -0.21 -3.40 22.53
N ARG A 338 -0.63 -2.14 22.57
CA ARG A 338 -1.13 -1.55 23.81
C ARG A 338 -2.43 -2.26 24.13
N VAL A 339 -2.37 -3.25 25.01
CA VAL A 339 -3.55 -3.77 25.71
C VAL A 339 -3.77 -2.78 26.85
N GLU A 340 -4.76 -1.87 26.68
CA GLU A 340 -5.37 -1.17 27.82
C GLU A 340 -6.43 -2.04 28.46
#